data_d324abf8a6d897c1dab639e3742870f5
#
_entry.id   d324abf8a6d897c1dab639e3742870f5
#
_cell.length_a   1.000
_cell.length_b   1.000
_cell.length_c   1.000
_cell.angle_alpha   90.00
_cell.angle_beta   90.00
_cell.angle_gamma   90.00
#
_symmetry.space_group_name_H-M   'P 1'
#
loop_
_entity.id
_entity.type
_entity.pdbx_description
1 polymer ?
#
loop_
_entity_poly.entity_id
_entity_poly.type
_entity_poly.pdbx_seq_one_letter_code
_entity_poly.pdbx_strand_id
1 'polypeptide(L)'
;MFAKLMNHFRNAEKNAAHYRKLGLKLGGVEILNGWDFGSEPWLIEIGDNVRITSGVRFVTHDGGVWVLRHKYPELSDIDLFGKIRIGNNVHIGFNAIIMPGGNNRR
;
A
#
# COMPACT_ATOMS: atom_id res chain seq x y z
N MET A 1 16.38 -19.45 -16.72
CA MET A 1 16.54 -18.48 -15.60
C MET A 1 16.45 -17.06 -16.05
N PHE A 2 17.17 -16.69 -17.08
CA PHE A 2 17.11 -15.30 -17.58
C PHE A 2 15.69 -14.88 -18.00
N ALA A 3 14.97 -15.76 -18.68
CA ALA A 3 13.61 -15.46 -19.13
C ALA A 3 12.64 -15.23 -17.95
N LYS A 4 12.79 -16.00 -16.87
CA LYS A 4 11.96 -15.80 -15.68
C LYS A 4 12.25 -14.45 -15.02
N LEU A 5 13.50 -14.06 -14.96
CA LEU A 5 13.89 -12.79 -14.38
C LEU A 5 13.33 -11.63 -15.21
N MET A 6 13.43 -11.71 -16.54
CA MET A 6 12.88 -10.67 -17.41
C MET A 6 11.36 -10.58 -17.29
N ASN A 7 10.68 -11.71 -17.18
CA ASN A 7 9.23 -11.71 -16.99
C ASN A 7 8.84 -11.08 -15.66
N HIS A 8 9.60 -11.34 -14.63
CA HIS A 8 9.38 -10.76 -13.32
C HIS A 8 9.46 -9.23 -13.37
N PHE A 9 10.49 -8.69 -14.01
CA PHE A 9 10.64 -7.24 -14.17
C PHE A 9 9.51 -6.62 -14.98
N ARG A 10 9.11 -7.27 -16.09
CA ARG A 10 8.01 -6.77 -16.91
C ARG A 10 6.71 -6.73 -16.13
N ASN A 11 6.43 -7.78 -15.35
CA ASN A 11 5.20 -7.83 -14.56
C ASN A 11 5.20 -6.77 -13.47
N ALA A 12 6.33 -6.54 -12.84
CA ALA A 12 6.45 -5.50 -11.83
C ALA A 12 6.20 -4.11 -12.42
N GLU A 13 6.74 -3.83 -13.61
CA GLU A 13 6.50 -2.56 -14.28
C GLU A 13 5.05 -2.39 -14.70
N LYS A 14 4.42 -3.44 -15.23
CA LYS A 14 3.00 -3.38 -15.60
C LYS A 14 2.13 -3.11 -14.39
N ASN A 15 2.42 -3.77 -13.28
CA ASN A 15 1.66 -3.59 -12.06
C ASN A 15 1.85 -2.18 -11.48
N ALA A 16 3.07 -1.66 -11.51
CA ALA A 16 3.33 -0.30 -11.08
C ALA A 16 2.54 0.70 -11.93
N ALA A 17 2.54 0.51 -13.25
CA ALA A 17 1.80 1.38 -14.14
C ALA A 17 0.29 1.32 -13.88
N HIS A 18 -0.23 0.12 -13.62
CA HIS A 18 -1.63 -0.07 -13.30
C HIS A 18 -2.02 0.72 -12.05
N TYR A 19 -1.24 0.58 -10.98
CA TYR A 19 -1.53 1.27 -9.73
C TYR A 19 -1.35 2.80 -9.85
N ARG A 20 -0.39 3.25 -10.66
CA ARG A 20 -0.25 4.68 -10.93
C ARG A 20 -1.49 5.24 -11.62
N LYS A 21 -2.11 4.47 -12.51
CA LYS A 21 -3.38 4.88 -13.12
C LYS A 21 -4.51 4.99 -12.12
N LEU A 22 -4.46 4.19 -11.06
CA LEU A 22 -5.45 4.24 -9.99
C LEU A 22 -5.13 5.31 -8.95
N GLY A 23 -4.10 6.10 -9.18
CA GLY A 23 -3.77 7.23 -8.31
C GLY A 23 -2.69 7.00 -7.29
N LEU A 24 -2.08 5.81 -7.27
CA LEU A 24 -0.94 5.55 -6.39
C LEU A 24 0.23 6.44 -6.82
N LYS A 25 0.77 7.19 -5.89
CA LYS A 25 1.97 8.00 -6.14
C LYS A 25 3.18 7.16 -5.80
N LEU A 26 3.96 6.84 -6.81
CA LEU A 26 5.05 5.89 -6.69
C LEU A 26 6.29 6.45 -7.34
N GLY A 27 7.33 6.66 -6.56
CA GLY A 27 8.63 7.12 -7.06
C GLY A 27 9.47 5.97 -7.61
N GLY A 28 10.77 6.09 -7.53
CA GLY A 28 11.69 5.04 -7.97
C GLY A 28 11.75 3.92 -6.95
N VAL A 29 10.94 2.91 -7.16
CA VAL A 29 10.69 1.84 -6.19
C VAL A 29 11.04 0.50 -6.77
N GLU A 30 11.67 -0.37 -5.96
CA GLU A 30 11.85 -1.78 -6.28
C GLU A 30 10.76 -2.56 -5.56
N ILE A 31 9.90 -3.22 -6.32
CA ILE A 31 8.79 -4.00 -5.79
C ILE A 31 9.03 -5.47 -6.07
N LEU A 32 9.07 -6.28 -5.03
CA LEU A 32 9.18 -7.73 -5.16
C LEU A 32 7.79 -8.35 -5.13
N ASN A 33 7.72 -9.67 -5.25
CA ASN A 33 6.45 -10.37 -5.37
C ASN A 33 5.55 -10.24 -4.13
N GLY A 34 4.27 -10.35 -4.32
CA GLY A 34 3.33 -10.53 -3.22
C GLY A 34 2.91 -9.27 -2.50
N TRP A 35 2.98 -8.14 -3.14
CA TRP A 35 2.57 -6.87 -2.55
C TRP A 35 1.10 -6.57 -2.83
N ASP A 36 0.51 -5.76 -1.97
CA ASP A 36 -0.89 -5.39 -2.06
C ASP A 36 -1.03 -3.93 -1.62
N PHE A 37 -1.50 -3.09 -2.52
CA PHE A 37 -1.71 -1.66 -2.24
C PHE A 37 -3.13 -1.35 -1.78
N GLY A 38 -3.93 -2.36 -1.51
CA GLY A 38 -5.26 -2.18 -0.96
C GLY A 38 -6.28 -1.68 -1.97
N SER A 39 -7.40 -1.25 -1.44
CA SER A 39 -8.54 -0.85 -2.26
C SER A 39 -8.54 0.62 -2.63
N GLU A 40 -7.75 1.43 -1.94
CA GLU A 40 -7.66 2.88 -2.22
C GLU A 40 -6.22 3.29 -2.52
N PRO A 41 -5.65 2.87 -3.65
CA PRO A 41 -4.24 3.20 -3.96
C PRO A 41 -3.97 4.69 -4.05
N TRP A 42 -4.97 5.51 -4.35
CA TRP A 42 -4.81 6.96 -4.41
C TRP A 42 -4.50 7.60 -3.06
N LEU A 43 -4.66 6.85 -1.96
CA LEU A 43 -4.33 7.35 -0.62
C LEU A 43 -2.88 7.03 -0.23
N ILE A 44 -2.13 6.39 -1.11
CA ILE A 44 -0.76 5.97 -0.82
C ILE A 44 0.23 6.80 -1.64
N GLU A 45 1.25 7.30 -0.96
CA GLU A 45 2.34 8.02 -1.60
C GLU A 45 3.66 7.39 -1.17
N ILE A 46 4.49 6.99 -2.11
CA ILE A 46 5.76 6.34 -1.86
C ILE A 46 6.86 7.13 -2.58
N GLY A 47 7.90 7.48 -1.86
CA GLY A 47 9.00 8.27 -2.40
C GLY A 47 9.98 7.46 -3.23
N ASP A 48 11.20 7.96 -3.32
CA ASP A 48 12.26 7.34 -4.13
C ASP A 48 13.17 6.45 -3.30
N ASN A 49 13.81 5.51 -3.98
CA ASN A 49 14.73 4.57 -3.36
C ASN A 49 14.06 3.80 -2.22
N VAL A 50 12.92 3.21 -2.55
CA VAL A 50 12.13 2.41 -1.62
C VAL A 50 12.10 0.97 -2.13
N ARG A 51 12.34 0.03 -1.25
CA ARG A 51 12.26 -1.39 -1.58
C ARG A 51 11.11 -2.02 -0.81
N ILE A 52 10.19 -2.60 -1.55
CA ILE A 52 9.02 -3.28 -0.98
C ILE A 52 9.17 -4.77 -1.22
N THR A 53 9.29 -5.54 -0.17
CA THR A 53 9.53 -6.97 -0.27
C THR A 53 8.23 -7.77 -0.30
N SER A 54 8.36 -9.09 -0.41
CA SER A 54 7.20 -9.96 -0.63
C SER A 54 6.22 -9.93 0.55
N GLY A 55 4.95 -9.98 0.23
CA GLY A 55 3.88 -10.08 1.22
C GLY A 55 3.53 -8.80 1.93
N VAL A 56 4.11 -7.67 1.53
CA VAL A 56 3.79 -6.38 2.14
C VAL A 56 2.38 -5.97 1.75
N ARG A 57 1.62 -5.50 2.72
CA ARG A 57 0.25 -5.03 2.49
C ARG A 57 0.08 -3.62 3.01
N PHE A 58 -0.59 -2.81 2.21
CA PHE A 58 -0.96 -1.46 2.59
C PHE A 58 -2.46 -1.45 2.89
N VAL A 59 -2.83 -1.02 4.08
CA VAL A 59 -4.22 -1.00 4.52
C VAL A 59 -4.64 0.44 4.72
N THR A 60 -5.44 0.94 3.80
CA THR A 60 -5.90 2.33 3.81
C THR A 60 -7.30 2.48 4.40
N HIS A 61 -7.98 1.37 4.63
CA HIS A 61 -9.35 1.35 5.10
C HIS A 61 -9.40 0.51 6.37
N ASP A 62 -9.75 1.12 7.47
CA ASP A 62 -9.78 0.42 8.76
C ASP A 62 -11.05 -0.41 8.89
N GLY A 63 -10.89 -1.72 8.72
CA GLY A 63 -12.00 -2.66 8.85
C GLY A 63 -12.56 -2.78 10.26
N GLY A 64 -11.84 -2.29 11.26
CA GLY A 64 -12.30 -2.33 12.65
C GLY A 64 -13.56 -1.52 12.90
N VAL A 65 -13.86 -0.55 12.04
CA VAL A 65 -15.10 0.22 12.16
C VAL A 65 -16.34 -0.64 11.99
N TRP A 66 -16.20 -1.82 11.39
CA TRP A 66 -17.31 -2.78 11.28
C TRP A 66 -17.92 -3.07 12.65
N VAL A 67 -17.08 -3.22 13.66
CA VAL A 67 -17.53 -3.49 15.03
C VAL A 67 -18.33 -2.29 15.55
N LEU A 68 -17.83 -1.09 15.32
CA LEU A 68 -18.50 0.13 15.78
C LEU A 68 -19.85 0.33 15.11
N ARG A 69 -19.92 0.04 13.80
CA ARG A 69 -21.18 0.15 13.08
C ARG A 69 -22.25 -0.76 13.63
N HIS A 70 -21.85 -1.96 14.06
CA HIS A 70 -22.81 -2.93 14.58
C HIS A 70 -23.14 -2.72 16.04
N LYS A 71 -22.22 -2.16 16.80
CA LYS A 71 -22.43 -1.92 18.21
C LYS A 71 -23.22 -0.62 18.47
N TYR A 72 -22.98 0.40 17.66
CA TYR A 72 -23.59 1.72 17.86
C TYR A 72 -24.39 2.10 16.62
N PRO A 73 -25.74 2.08 16.68
CA PRO A 73 -26.56 2.41 15.50
C PRO A 73 -26.28 3.78 14.91
N GLU A 74 -25.91 4.75 15.74
CA GLU A 74 -25.59 6.08 15.27
C GLU A 74 -24.31 6.12 14.43
N LEU A 75 -23.51 5.06 14.47
CA LEU A 75 -22.28 4.97 13.69
C LEU A 75 -22.39 4.04 12.48
N SER A 76 -23.63 3.67 12.09
CA SER A 76 -23.85 2.67 11.05
C SER A 76 -23.23 3.05 9.70
N ASP A 77 -23.05 4.34 9.44
CA ASP A 77 -22.54 4.83 8.16
C ASP A 77 -21.08 5.28 8.21
N ILE A 78 -20.38 5.06 9.28
CA ILE A 78 -19.00 5.55 9.34
C ILE A 78 -18.06 4.67 8.56
N ASP A 79 -17.07 5.29 7.97
CA ASP A 79 -15.93 4.65 7.36
C ASP A 79 -14.67 5.33 7.86
N LEU A 80 -13.58 4.58 7.92
CA LEU A 80 -12.32 5.15 8.33
C LEU A 80 -11.26 4.83 7.29
N PHE A 81 -10.94 5.83 6.49
CA PHE A 81 -9.89 5.75 5.49
C PHE A 81 -8.71 6.58 5.97
N GLY A 82 -7.53 6.20 5.60
CA GLY A 82 -6.36 6.96 5.98
C GLY A 82 -5.31 6.98 4.88
N LYS A 83 -4.55 8.06 4.83
CA LYS A 83 -3.45 8.19 3.90
C LYS A 83 -2.22 7.51 4.47
N ILE A 84 -1.42 6.93 3.57
CA ILE A 84 -0.14 6.35 3.91
C ILE A 84 0.93 7.07 3.11
N ARG A 85 1.96 7.53 3.79
CA ARG A 85 3.08 8.19 3.13
C ARG A 85 4.38 7.52 3.55
N ILE A 86 5.10 7.02 2.56
CA ILE A 86 6.42 6.44 2.75
C ILE A 86 7.42 7.41 2.14
N GLY A 87 8.41 7.79 2.91
CA GLY A 87 9.42 8.74 2.43
C GLY A 87 10.43 8.09 1.50
N ASN A 88 11.58 8.69 1.39
CA ASN A 88 12.66 8.17 0.56
C ASN A 88 13.60 7.28 1.38
N ASN A 89 14.31 6.41 0.69
CA ASN A 89 15.35 5.57 1.30
C ASN A 89 14.79 4.65 2.39
N VAL A 90 13.75 3.90 2.04
CA VAL A 90 13.04 3.02 2.97
C VAL A 90 13.05 1.58 2.46
N HIS A 91 13.27 0.65 3.37
CA HIS A 91 13.13 -0.78 3.10
C HIS A 91 11.98 -1.32 3.93
N ILE A 92 11.04 -1.99 3.28
CA ILE A 92 9.89 -2.59 3.95
C ILE A 92 10.06 -4.11 3.90
N GLY A 93 10.20 -4.73 5.07
CA GLY A 93 10.48 -6.16 5.18
C GLY A 93 9.30 -7.05 4.84
N PHE A 94 9.57 -8.34 4.73
CA PHE A 94 8.57 -9.32 4.31
C PHE A 94 7.34 -9.31 5.20
N ASN A 95 6.18 -9.38 4.56
CA ASN A 95 4.88 -9.50 5.22
C ASN A 95 4.53 -8.34 6.17
N ALA A 96 5.19 -7.21 6.04
CA ALA A 96 4.83 -6.04 6.83
C ALA A 96 3.44 -5.56 6.47
N ILE A 97 2.72 -5.06 7.46
CA ILE A 97 1.42 -4.44 7.25
C ILE A 97 1.57 -2.95 7.55
N ILE A 98 1.32 -2.12 6.56
CA ILE A 98 1.47 -0.68 6.68
C ILE A 98 0.09 -0.07 6.82
N MET A 99 -0.12 0.62 7.89
CA MET A 99 -1.41 1.24 8.18
C MET A 99 -1.30 2.77 8.17
N PRO A 100 -2.43 3.49 8.04
CA PRO A 100 -2.37 4.93 8.00
C PRO A 100 -1.92 5.51 9.34
N GLY A 101 -1.30 6.55 9.19
CA GLY A 101 -1.09 7.32 10.14
C GLY A 101 -0.69 7.76 11.20
N GLY A 102 -0.30 7.16 11.57
CA GLY A 102 -0.02 7.52 12.55
C GLY A 102 0.81 8.49 12.83
N ASN A 103 1.42 8.83 12.73
CA ASN A 103 2.24 9.55 13.15
C ASN A 103 2.53 10.69 12.83
N ASN A 104 1.84 10.95 12.34
CA ASN A 104 1.91 12.08 11.92
C ASN A 104 2.35 13.01 12.82
N ARG A 105 2.41 12.89 13.90
CA ARG A 105 2.66 13.70 14.67
C ARG A 105 3.99 13.86 14.90
N ARG A 106 4.72 13.75 14.31
CA ARG A 106 5.88 13.99 14.55
C ARG A 106 6.39 14.62 13.70
#